data_6731a26c08d04eeeafec904093896b4a
#
_entry.id   6731a26c08d04eeeafec904093896b4a
#
_cell.length_a   1.000
_cell.length_b   1.000
_cell.length_c   1.000
_cell.angle_alpha   90.00
_cell.angle_beta   90.00
_cell.angle_gamma   90.00
#
_symmetry.space_group_name_H-M   'P 1'
#
loop_
_entity.id
_entity.type
_entity.pdbx_description
1 polymer ?
#
loop_
_entity_poly.entity_id
_entity_poly.type
_entity_poly.pdbx_seq_one_letter_code
_entity_poly.pdbx_strand_id
1 'polypeptide(L)'
;MRTLVLLLLPLAAAFADQVVLKNGDTLTGSIVKKDGDKLTLHSEFLGDVTMPWTAIRSIQSDETLTVELPGNERVAGKVATSGDTLQVNTGTATRSAPLLQVGAMRNPAEQKTWERLQHPGLLQAWTGFFDMGLALARGNARTDTLTSNFNASRVTRKDKLTFTFSQIYGSARANGTTSTIASALRGGWSYNRNVSDRFFLSTMNDYEHDRFLDLDLRFVAGAGVGINAIKQPNTSLTFTGAADYNRENFISHVHRDSAELNFGDDFLHKFSPTTSVTQAFRVFPNLSYSGDYRVNFDIGAVTALKKWLGWHVTASDRFLSNPVFGRQRNDLILSTGLRVSFAK
;
A
#
# COMPACT_ATOMS: atom_id res chain seq x y z
N MET A 1 -40.40 58.36 34.31
CA MET A 1 -40.66 57.33 33.29
C MET A 1 -39.36 56.59 33.00
N ARG A 2 -39.21 55.33 33.47
CA ARG A 2 -38.07 54.52 33.25
C ARG A 2 -38.44 53.49 32.09
N THR A 3 -37.87 53.70 30.95
CA THR A 3 -38.09 52.80 29.77
C THR A 3 -37.26 51.55 29.96
N LEU A 4 -37.93 50.42 30.17
CA LEU A 4 -37.31 49.09 30.23
C LEU A 4 -37.07 48.62 28.79
N VAL A 5 -35.80 48.59 28.35
CA VAL A 5 -35.38 47.98 27.05
C VAL A 5 -35.24 46.49 27.27
N LEU A 6 -36.18 45.71 26.78
CA LEU A 6 -36.14 44.25 26.75
C LEU A 6 -35.19 43.82 25.61
N LEU A 7 -33.99 43.35 25.96
CA LEU A 7 -33.02 42.79 25.01
C LEU A 7 -33.48 41.39 24.65
N LEU A 8 -34.13 41.22 23.49
CA LEU A 8 -34.38 39.90 22.88
C LEU A 8 -33.06 39.36 22.32
N LEU A 9 -32.40 38.48 23.09
CA LEU A 9 -31.32 37.65 22.56
C LEU A 9 -31.91 36.63 21.58
N PRO A 10 -31.42 36.56 20.33
CA PRO A 10 -31.81 35.48 19.44
C PRO A 10 -31.29 34.17 20.00
N LEU A 11 -32.17 33.24 20.33
CA LEU A 11 -31.83 31.85 20.57
C LEU A 11 -31.31 31.28 19.24
N ALA A 12 -30.00 31.19 19.09
CA ALA A 12 -29.40 30.39 18.00
C ALA A 12 -29.84 28.93 18.23
N ALA A 13 -30.78 28.46 17.46
CA ALA A 13 -31.13 27.05 17.42
C ALA A 13 -29.87 26.31 16.96
N ALA A 14 -29.24 25.62 17.89
CA ALA A 14 -28.15 24.70 17.55
C ALA A 14 -28.79 23.56 16.77
N PHE A 15 -28.60 23.56 15.44
CA PHE A 15 -28.97 22.48 14.56
C PHE A 15 -28.02 21.31 14.82
N ALA A 16 -28.48 20.32 15.55
CA ALA A 16 -27.72 19.11 15.82
C ALA A 16 -28.51 17.90 15.30
N ASP A 17 -27.82 17.00 14.62
CA ASP A 17 -28.43 15.74 14.20
C ASP A 17 -28.83 14.93 15.43
N GLN A 18 -29.91 14.18 15.30
CA GLN A 18 -30.44 13.32 16.35
C GLN A 18 -30.53 11.87 15.88
N VAL A 19 -30.00 10.96 16.69
CA VAL A 19 -30.09 9.51 16.48
C VAL A 19 -30.76 8.88 17.68
N VAL A 20 -31.89 8.20 17.47
CA VAL A 20 -32.61 7.47 18.51
C VAL A 20 -32.36 5.98 18.33
N LEU A 21 -31.95 5.32 19.40
CA LEU A 21 -31.71 3.89 19.42
C LEU A 21 -32.97 3.10 19.77
N LYS A 22 -32.98 1.82 19.48
CA LYS A 22 -34.12 0.91 19.77
C LYS A 22 -34.40 0.74 21.27
N ASN A 23 -33.38 0.93 22.12
CA ASN A 23 -33.52 0.92 23.58
C ASN A 23 -34.08 2.23 24.14
N GLY A 24 -34.32 3.23 23.30
CA GLY A 24 -34.85 4.55 23.69
C GLY A 24 -33.79 5.62 23.92
N ASP A 25 -32.50 5.29 23.93
CA ASP A 25 -31.44 6.28 24.08
C ASP A 25 -31.42 7.23 22.89
N THR A 26 -31.16 8.50 23.16
CA THR A 26 -31.05 9.55 22.15
C THR A 26 -29.68 10.18 22.19
N LEU A 27 -29.00 10.19 21.05
CA LEU A 27 -27.70 10.81 20.87
C LEU A 27 -27.86 12.04 19.97
N THR A 28 -27.26 13.16 20.40
CA THR A 28 -27.27 14.43 19.69
C THR A 28 -25.84 14.81 19.31
N GLY A 29 -25.65 15.26 18.07
CA GLY A 29 -24.33 15.62 17.55
C GLY A 29 -24.37 15.82 16.05
N SER A 30 -23.26 15.66 15.35
CA SER A 30 -23.20 15.69 13.89
C SER A 30 -22.94 14.29 13.36
N ILE A 31 -23.76 13.81 12.43
CA ILE A 31 -23.53 12.53 11.77
C ILE A 31 -22.29 12.67 10.88
N VAL A 32 -21.27 11.87 11.17
CA VAL A 32 -20.02 11.84 10.39
C VAL A 32 -20.19 10.93 9.20
N LYS A 33 -20.45 9.64 9.47
CA LYS A 33 -20.64 8.63 8.42
C LYS A 33 -21.40 7.39 8.89
N LYS A 34 -21.99 6.72 7.92
CA LYS A 34 -22.40 5.30 7.98
C LYS A 34 -21.60 4.54 6.93
N ASP A 35 -20.81 3.58 7.36
CA ASP A 35 -20.06 2.66 6.51
C ASP A 35 -20.30 1.21 6.98
N GLY A 36 -20.63 0.32 6.05
CA GLY A 36 -21.03 -1.04 6.39
C GLY A 36 -22.21 -1.05 7.35
N ASP A 37 -22.07 -1.72 8.48
CA ASP A 37 -23.09 -1.91 9.52
C ASP A 37 -22.96 -0.95 10.72
N LYS A 38 -22.19 0.14 10.58
CA LYS A 38 -21.92 1.09 11.67
C LYS A 38 -22.22 2.54 11.27
N LEU A 39 -22.80 3.29 12.20
CA LEU A 39 -22.94 4.76 12.15
C LEU A 39 -21.97 5.38 13.13
N THR A 40 -21.28 6.44 12.72
CA THR A 40 -20.45 7.30 13.57
C THR A 40 -21.11 8.69 13.67
N LEU A 41 -21.33 9.14 14.91
CA LEU A 41 -21.83 10.45 15.28
C LEU A 41 -20.75 11.16 16.10
N HIS A 42 -20.45 12.42 15.79
CA HIS A 42 -19.58 13.26 16.59
C HIS A 42 -20.42 14.04 17.62
N SER A 43 -20.19 13.75 18.89
CA SER A 43 -20.80 14.47 20.02
C SER A 43 -19.79 15.44 20.62
N GLU A 44 -20.23 16.65 20.95
CA GLU A 44 -19.37 17.70 21.53
C GLU A 44 -18.64 17.24 22.80
N PHE A 45 -19.31 16.45 23.64
CA PHE A 45 -18.77 16.01 24.93
C PHE A 45 -18.15 14.60 24.90
N LEU A 46 -18.62 13.73 24.01
CA LEU A 46 -18.20 12.33 23.95
C LEU A 46 -17.20 12.05 22.82
N GLY A 47 -16.97 13.03 21.92
CA GLY A 47 -16.20 12.81 20.69
C GLY A 47 -16.95 11.88 19.73
N ASP A 48 -16.23 11.05 18.98
CA ASP A 48 -16.80 10.16 17.98
C ASP A 48 -17.40 8.90 18.64
N VAL A 49 -18.71 8.79 18.59
CA VAL A 49 -19.48 7.65 19.08
C VAL A 49 -19.89 6.78 17.90
N THR A 50 -19.50 5.50 17.93
CA THR A 50 -19.84 4.53 16.88
C THR A 50 -20.83 3.51 17.40
N MET A 51 -21.91 3.29 16.65
CA MET A 51 -22.99 2.37 17.00
C MET A 51 -23.38 1.46 15.86
N PRO A 52 -23.89 0.23 16.13
CA PRO A 52 -24.41 -0.66 15.09
C PRO A 52 -25.61 -0.02 14.38
N TRP A 53 -25.63 -0.11 13.04
CA TRP A 53 -26.74 0.40 12.22
C TRP A 53 -28.08 -0.27 12.58
N THR A 54 -28.04 -1.53 12.92
CA THR A 54 -29.23 -2.30 13.32
C THR A 54 -29.82 -1.88 14.68
N ALA A 55 -29.06 -1.18 15.51
CA ALA A 55 -29.53 -0.64 16.78
C ALA A 55 -30.30 0.68 16.64
N ILE A 56 -30.25 1.31 15.47
CA ILE A 56 -30.88 2.60 15.22
C ILE A 56 -32.38 2.40 14.96
N ARG A 57 -33.18 3.23 15.63
CA ARG A 57 -34.63 3.32 15.45
C ARG A 57 -34.98 4.45 14.49
N SER A 58 -34.41 5.65 14.71
CA SER A 58 -34.68 6.80 13.87
C SER A 58 -33.50 7.75 13.80
N ILE A 59 -33.40 8.48 12.71
CA ILE A 59 -32.41 9.51 12.44
C ILE A 59 -33.13 10.76 11.96
N GLN A 60 -32.70 11.90 12.43
CA GLN A 60 -33.04 13.21 11.90
C GLN A 60 -31.76 14.02 11.75
N SER A 61 -31.50 14.56 10.56
CA SER A 61 -30.37 15.45 10.31
C SER A 61 -30.83 16.75 9.70
N ASP A 62 -30.33 17.84 10.29
CA ASP A 62 -30.51 19.19 9.75
C ASP A 62 -29.40 19.56 8.76
N GLU A 63 -28.27 18.83 8.78
CA GLU A 63 -27.20 18.96 7.79
C GLU A 63 -27.53 18.17 6.53
N THR A 64 -26.97 18.63 5.40
CA THR A 64 -27.04 17.87 4.15
C THR A 64 -26.08 16.69 4.20
N LEU A 65 -26.61 15.48 4.13
CA LEU A 65 -25.84 14.25 4.06
C LEU A 65 -25.89 13.67 2.64
N THR A 66 -24.78 13.12 2.16
CA THR A 66 -24.76 12.28 0.96
C THR A 66 -25.12 10.86 1.33
N VAL A 67 -26.24 10.37 0.84
CA VAL A 67 -26.80 9.03 1.13
C VAL A 67 -26.73 8.15 -0.10
N GLU A 68 -26.21 6.94 0.05
CA GLU A 68 -26.20 5.91 -0.97
C GLU A 68 -27.43 4.99 -0.76
N LEU A 69 -28.37 5.09 -1.67
CA LEU A 69 -29.62 4.32 -1.70
C LEU A 69 -29.40 2.99 -2.43
N PRO A 70 -30.36 2.04 -2.37
CA PRO A 70 -30.33 0.81 -3.16
C PRO A 70 -30.13 1.09 -4.65
N GLY A 71 -29.32 0.26 -5.33
CA GLY A 71 -28.98 0.48 -6.74
C GLY A 71 -27.79 1.44 -6.94
N ASN A 72 -27.05 1.79 -5.88
CA ASN A 72 -25.91 2.73 -5.90
C ASN A 72 -26.30 4.17 -6.30
N GLU A 73 -27.58 4.53 -6.17
CA GLU A 73 -28.05 5.90 -6.34
C GLU A 73 -27.51 6.76 -5.18
N ARG A 74 -26.85 7.87 -5.49
CA ARG A 74 -26.35 8.82 -4.48
C ARG A 74 -27.17 10.10 -4.52
N VAL A 75 -27.70 10.45 -3.36
CA VAL A 75 -28.56 11.61 -3.17
C VAL A 75 -28.04 12.45 -2.02
N ALA A 76 -27.92 13.76 -2.22
CA ALA A 76 -27.56 14.70 -1.16
C ALA A 76 -28.78 15.44 -0.66
N GLY A 77 -29.02 15.43 0.65
CA GLY A 77 -30.17 16.09 1.25
C GLY A 77 -30.23 15.92 2.77
N LYS A 78 -31.21 16.57 3.37
CA LYS A 78 -31.54 16.38 4.78
C LYS A 78 -32.24 15.04 4.96
N VAL A 79 -31.91 14.32 6.02
CA VAL A 79 -32.46 12.99 6.26
C VAL A 79 -33.41 12.98 7.44
N ALA A 80 -34.50 12.24 7.30
CA ALA A 80 -35.42 11.96 8.40
C ALA A 80 -35.97 10.54 8.26
N THR A 81 -36.12 9.84 9.38
CA THR A 81 -36.75 8.51 9.39
C THR A 81 -38.24 8.64 9.63
N SER A 82 -39.05 7.96 8.81
CA SER A 82 -40.49 7.78 8.99
C SER A 82 -40.82 6.30 9.03
N GLY A 83 -41.12 5.76 10.22
CA GLY A 83 -41.23 4.33 10.43
C GLY A 83 -39.88 3.64 10.14
N ASP A 84 -39.90 2.57 9.32
CA ASP A 84 -38.70 1.83 8.89
C ASP A 84 -38.05 2.40 7.61
N THR A 85 -38.48 3.58 7.17
CA THR A 85 -38.04 4.19 5.92
C THR A 85 -37.23 5.44 6.19
N LEU A 86 -36.02 5.54 5.61
CA LEU A 86 -35.23 6.75 5.56
C LEU A 86 -35.71 7.61 4.37
N GLN A 87 -36.02 8.88 4.64
CA GLN A 87 -36.33 9.89 3.65
C GLN A 87 -35.17 10.85 3.49
N VAL A 88 -34.81 11.17 2.25
CA VAL A 88 -33.77 12.15 1.91
C VAL A 88 -34.46 13.29 1.15
N ASN A 89 -34.51 14.46 1.76
CA ASN A 89 -35.09 15.65 1.15
C ASN A 89 -34.01 16.48 0.46
N THR A 90 -34.03 16.53 -0.86
CA THR A 90 -33.07 17.29 -1.68
C THR A 90 -33.44 18.76 -1.87
N GLY A 91 -34.56 19.21 -1.30
CA GLY A 91 -35.14 20.53 -1.58
C GLY A 91 -36.07 20.56 -2.80
N THR A 92 -35.83 19.73 -3.79
CA THR A 92 -36.67 19.62 -5.02
C THR A 92 -37.50 18.33 -5.06
N ALA A 93 -37.04 17.29 -4.41
CA ALA A 93 -37.69 15.97 -4.35
C ALA A 93 -37.33 15.26 -3.03
N THR A 94 -38.21 14.33 -2.64
CA THR A 94 -37.91 13.40 -1.55
C THR A 94 -37.65 12.03 -2.15
N ARG A 95 -36.49 11.43 -1.78
CA ARG A 95 -36.15 10.04 -2.07
C ARG A 95 -36.29 9.22 -0.79
N SER A 96 -36.73 8.00 -0.90
CA SER A 96 -36.94 7.12 0.26
C SER A 96 -36.43 5.72 0.00
N ALA A 97 -35.90 5.08 1.05
CA ALA A 97 -35.50 3.68 1.03
C ALA A 97 -35.67 3.06 2.42
N PRO A 98 -35.88 1.73 2.50
CA PRO A 98 -35.86 1.05 3.80
C PRO A 98 -34.56 1.36 4.55
N LEU A 99 -34.66 1.70 5.83
CA LEU A 99 -33.51 2.11 6.65
C LEU A 99 -32.37 1.10 6.58
N LEU A 100 -32.68 -0.18 6.65
CA LEU A 100 -31.68 -1.26 6.62
C LEU A 100 -30.99 -1.44 5.25
N GLN A 101 -31.56 -0.91 4.16
CA GLN A 101 -31.02 -1.03 2.81
C GLN A 101 -30.16 0.18 2.41
N VAL A 102 -30.03 1.17 3.28
CA VAL A 102 -29.11 2.31 3.05
C VAL A 102 -27.66 1.80 3.00
N GLY A 103 -26.99 2.02 1.88
CA GLY A 103 -25.61 1.56 1.66
C GLY A 103 -24.60 2.34 2.49
N ALA A 104 -24.53 3.65 2.29
CA ALA A 104 -23.63 4.55 3.00
C ALA A 104 -24.28 5.92 3.23
N MET A 105 -23.75 6.65 4.22
CA MET A 105 -24.15 8.02 4.50
C MET A 105 -22.92 8.81 4.93
N ARG A 106 -22.74 10.04 4.46
CA ARG A 106 -21.58 10.87 4.79
C ARG A 106 -21.96 12.34 4.89
N ASN A 107 -21.39 13.04 5.86
CA ASN A 107 -21.45 14.49 5.87
C ASN A 107 -20.55 15.08 4.76
N PRO A 108 -20.63 16.39 4.44
CA PRO A 108 -19.86 16.99 3.36
C PRO A 108 -18.34 16.84 3.52
N ALA A 109 -17.82 16.91 4.74
CA ALA A 109 -16.41 16.80 5.04
C ALA A 109 -15.90 15.36 4.78
N GLU A 110 -16.64 14.37 5.26
CA GLU A 110 -16.32 12.95 5.07
C GLU A 110 -16.53 12.53 3.60
N GLN A 111 -17.56 13.07 2.93
CA GLN A 111 -17.81 12.84 1.51
C GLN A 111 -16.62 13.34 0.66
N LYS A 112 -16.15 14.56 0.91
CA LYS A 112 -14.96 15.11 0.23
C LYS A 112 -13.71 14.27 0.50
N THR A 113 -13.55 13.78 1.73
CA THR A 113 -12.44 12.90 2.09
C THR A 113 -12.54 11.56 1.37
N TRP A 114 -13.74 10.98 1.33
CA TRP A 114 -14.01 9.74 0.60
C TRP A 114 -13.75 9.88 -0.91
N GLU A 115 -14.23 10.96 -1.54
CA GLU A 115 -13.97 11.26 -2.96
C GLU A 115 -12.48 11.40 -3.26
N ARG A 116 -11.74 12.09 -2.40
CA ARG A 116 -10.28 12.21 -2.51
C ARG A 116 -9.58 10.85 -2.44
N LEU A 117 -10.07 9.94 -1.59
CA LEU A 117 -9.53 8.58 -1.51
C LEU A 117 -9.90 7.71 -2.73
N GLN A 118 -11.02 8.01 -3.41
CA GLN A 118 -11.37 7.33 -4.67
C GLN A 118 -10.48 7.75 -5.85
N HIS A 119 -10.03 9.02 -5.83
CA HIS A 119 -9.20 9.63 -6.88
C HIS A 119 -8.04 10.41 -6.24
N PRO A 120 -7.09 9.72 -5.58
CA PRO A 120 -5.97 10.40 -4.96
C PRO A 120 -5.12 11.10 -6.03
N GLY A 121 -4.67 12.32 -5.73
CA GLY A 121 -3.73 13.06 -6.56
C GLY A 121 -2.40 12.28 -6.74
N LEU A 122 -1.60 12.68 -7.75
CA LEU A 122 -0.35 11.98 -8.08
C LEU A 122 0.65 11.88 -6.91
N LEU A 123 0.65 12.85 -6.00
CA LEU A 123 1.53 12.88 -4.83
C LEU A 123 0.91 12.29 -3.55
N GLN A 124 -0.31 11.72 -3.66
CA GLN A 124 -1.03 11.11 -2.54
C GLN A 124 -1.02 9.59 -2.64
N ALA A 125 -1.31 8.93 -1.50
CA ALA A 125 -1.37 7.47 -1.37
C ALA A 125 -0.02 6.76 -1.61
N TRP A 126 1.08 7.45 -1.36
CA TRP A 126 2.42 6.87 -1.37
C TRP A 126 2.76 6.31 0.01
N THR A 127 3.28 5.10 0.00
CA THR A 127 3.90 4.46 1.16
C THR A 127 5.23 3.89 0.74
N GLY A 128 6.17 3.80 1.67
CA GLY A 128 7.45 3.23 1.32
C GLY A 128 8.43 3.22 2.48
N PHE A 129 9.65 2.82 2.15
CA PHE A 129 10.73 2.77 3.12
C PHE A 129 12.09 2.99 2.45
N PHE A 130 13.03 3.38 3.27
CA PHE A 130 14.46 3.39 2.99
C PHE A 130 15.18 2.57 4.05
N ASP A 131 15.92 1.56 3.62
CA ASP A 131 16.77 0.72 4.48
C ASP A 131 18.22 1.10 4.30
N MET A 132 18.97 1.13 5.38
CA MET A 132 20.42 1.27 5.39
C MET A 132 21.04 0.25 6.33
N GLY A 133 21.93 -0.56 5.81
CA GLY A 133 22.69 -1.55 6.56
C GLY A 133 24.20 -1.32 6.41
N LEU A 134 24.93 -1.53 7.49
CA LEU A 134 26.39 -1.43 7.52
C LEU A 134 26.96 -2.66 8.23
N ALA A 135 27.90 -3.35 7.59
CA ALA A 135 28.68 -4.40 8.20
C ALA A 135 30.17 -4.02 8.20
N LEU A 136 30.79 -4.06 9.37
CA LEU A 136 32.21 -3.73 9.57
C LEU A 136 32.92 -4.93 10.20
N ALA A 137 33.97 -5.41 9.57
CA ALA A 137 34.85 -6.40 10.19
C ALA A 137 36.28 -5.82 10.35
N ARG A 138 36.92 -6.11 11.47
CA ARG A 138 38.26 -5.66 11.82
C ARG A 138 39.05 -6.82 12.39
N GLY A 139 40.27 -6.97 11.95
CA GLY A 139 41.17 -8.06 12.35
C GLY A 139 42.30 -8.24 11.34
N ASN A 140 42.57 -9.48 10.93
CA ASN A 140 43.57 -9.79 9.92
C ASN A 140 43.21 -9.18 8.54
N ALA A 141 41.94 -8.99 8.28
CA ALA A 141 41.43 -8.18 7.17
C ALA A 141 40.43 -7.14 7.70
N ARG A 142 40.35 -6.02 7.02
CA ARG A 142 39.32 -5.00 7.25
C ARG A 142 38.32 -5.07 6.13
N THR A 143 36.99 -5.29 6.43
CA THR A 143 35.94 -5.21 5.47
C THR A 143 34.90 -4.16 5.89
N ASP A 144 34.43 -3.43 4.92
CA ASP A 144 33.36 -2.44 5.05
C ASP A 144 32.31 -2.75 3.98
N THR A 145 31.06 -3.02 4.40
CA THR A 145 29.95 -3.31 3.46
C THR A 145 28.78 -2.41 3.79
N LEU A 146 28.30 -1.67 2.81
CA LEU A 146 27.13 -0.82 2.86
C LEU A 146 26.03 -1.43 2.00
N THR A 147 24.83 -1.55 2.54
CA THR A 147 23.63 -1.89 1.80
C THR A 147 22.60 -0.76 1.91
N SER A 148 21.93 -0.44 0.82
CA SER A 148 20.84 0.53 0.80
C SER A 148 19.69 -0.03 -0.05
N ASN A 149 18.44 0.06 0.46
CA ASN A 149 17.26 -0.33 -0.28
C ASN A 149 16.20 0.76 -0.15
N PHE A 150 15.52 1.03 -1.24
CA PHE A 150 14.40 1.96 -1.30
C PHE A 150 13.22 1.28 -1.98
N ASN A 151 12.04 1.49 -1.42
CA ASN A 151 10.78 1.08 -2.03
C ASN A 151 9.76 2.20 -1.82
N ALA A 152 9.07 2.56 -2.88
CA ALA A 152 7.93 3.48 -2.82
C ALA A 152 6.78 2.91 -3.65
N SER A 153 5.62 2.78 -3.05
CA SER A 153 4.42 2.28 -3.72
C SER A 153 3.27 3.26 -3.56
N ARG A 154 2.65 3.61 -4.67
CA ARG A 154 1.36 4.32 -4.70
C ARG A 154 0.26 3.30 -4.96
N VAL A 155 -0.64 3.15 -4.02
CA VAL A 155 -1.74 2.18 -4.10
C VAL A 155 -3.06 2.91 -4.14
N THR A 156 -3.84 2.68 -5.20
CA THR A 156 -5.21 3.15 -5.33
C THR A 156 -6.18 1.98 -5.44
N ARG A 157 -7.48 2.23 -5.52
CA ARG A 157 -8.47 1.15 -5.78
C ARG A 157 -8.28 0.52 -7.16
N LYS A 158 -7.77 1.29 -8.13
CA LYS A 158 -7.68 0.87 -9.53
C LYS A 158 -6.31 0.31 -9.91
N ASP A 159 -5.26 0.75 -9.22
CA ASP A 159 -3.89 0.46 -9.63
C ASP A 159 -2.88 0.51 -8.47
N LYS A 160 -1.71 -0.04 -8.74
CA LYS A 160 -0.52 0.05 -7.88
C LYS A 160 0.68 0.37 -8.76
N LEU A 161 1.40 1.46 -8.45
CA LEU A 161 2.69 1.82 -9.02
C LEU A 161 3.75 1.64 -7.95
N THR A 162 4.83 0.93 -8.27
CA THR A 162 5.92 0.68 -7.33
C THR A 162 7.24 1.05 -7.98
N PHE A 163 8.10 1.73 -7.23
CA PHE A 163 9.51 1.96 -7.56
C PHE A 163 10.37 1.23 -6.53
N THR A 164 11.41 0.58 -7.02
CA THR A 164 12.39 -0.12 -6.22
C THR A 164 13.79 0.33 -6.56
N PHE A 165 14.67 0.35 -5.58
CA PHE A 165 16.08 0.58 -5.76
C PHE A 165 16.84 -0.18 -4.68
N SER A 166 17.95 -0.81 -5.05
CA SER A 166 18.85 -1.46 -4.11
C SER A 166 20.30 -1.26 -4.53
N GLN A 167 21.16 -1.09 -3.55
CA GLN A 167 22.60 -0.97 -3.73
C GLN A 167 23.32 -1.78 -2.68
N ILE A 168 24.39 -2.46 -3.10
CA ILE A 168 25.40 -3.03 -2.22
C ILE A 168 26.77 -2.56 -2.68
N TYR A 169 27.57 -2.10 -1.73
CA TYR A 169 28.97 -1.78 -1.96
C TYR A 169 29.80 -2.38 -0.83
N GLY A 170 30.80 -3.17 -1.18
CA GLY A 170 31.70 -3.80 -0.23
C GLY A 170 33.16 -3.58 -0.63
N SER A 171 34.02 -3.27 0.34
CA SER A 171 35.45 -3.20 0.17
C SER A 171 36.17 -4.03 1.23
N ALA A 172 37.32 -4.61 0.85
CA ALA A 172 38.22 -5.29 1.79
C ALA A 172 39.62 -4.69 1.69
N ARG A 173 40.26 -4.54 2.84
CA ARG A 173 41.66 -4.12 2.92
C ARG A 173 42.48 -5.18 3.60
N ALA A 174 43.51 -5.69 2.89
CA ALA A 174 44.47 -6.64 3.39
C ALA A 174 45.86 -6.24 2.86
N ASN A 175 46.92 -6.35 3.69
CA ASN A 175 48.32 -6.04 3.35
C ASN A 175 48.50 -4.66 2.69
N GLY A 176 47.77 -3.65 3.16
CA GLY A 176 47.85 -2.27 2.65
C GLY A 176 47.06 -2.02 1.36
N THR A 177 46.58 -3.04 0.68
CA THR A 177 45.80 -2.94 -0.56
C THR A 177 44.31 -2.98 -0.28
N THR A 178 43.52 -2.06 -0.88
CA THR A 178 42.06 -2.07 -0.82
C THR A 178 41.50 -2.61 -2.13
N SER A 179 40.63 -3.58 -2.03
CA SER A 179 39.89 -4.15 -3.17
C SER A 179 38.38 -4.09 -2.94
N THR A 180 37.63 -3.88 -4.03
CA THR A 180 36.17 -3.96 -4.00
C THR A 180 35.77 -5.43 -3.98
N ILE A 181 34.92 -5.81 -3.02
CA ILE A 181 34.44 -7.19 -2.82
C ILE A 181 32.95 -7.37 -3.13
N ALA A 182 32.20 -6.27 -3.26
CA ALA A 182 30.82 -6.26 -3.75
C ALA A 182 30.53 -4.91 -4.41
N SER A 183 29.85 -4.90 -5.53
CA SER A 183 29.38 -3.69 -6.22
C SER A 183 28.21 -4.06 -7.13
N ALA A 184 26.99 -3.85 -6.62
CA ALA A 184 25.77 -4.07 -7.38
C ALA A 184 24.79 -2.93 -7.16
N LEU A 185 24.09 -2.57 -8.24
CA LEU A 185 23.03 -1.55 -8.29
C LEU A 185 21.85 -2.12 -9.04
N ARG A 186 20.67 -2.09 -8.44
CA ARG A 186 19.42 -2.56 -9.04
C ARG A 186 18.35 -1.52 -8.86
N GLY A 187 17.50 -1.34 -9.85
CA GLY A 187 16.38 -0.43 -9.76
C GLY A 187 15.34 -0.72 -10.81
N GLY A 188 14.10 -0.40 -10.53
CA GLY A 188 13.02 -0.64 -11.47
C GLY A 188 11.70 -0.06 -11.02
N TRP A 189 10.70 -0.28 -11.85
CA TRP A 189 9.32 0.05 -11.53
C TRP A 189 8.37 -1.05 -12.02
N SER A 190 7.23 -1.13 -11.36
CA SER A 190 6.11 -1.97 -11.81
C SER A 190 4.80 -1.21 -11.69
N TYR A 191 3.90 -1.45 -12.64
CA TYR A 191 2.55 -0.91 -12.66
C TYR A 191 1.55 -2.04 -12.79
N ASN A 192 0.66 -2.15 -11.81
CA ASN A 192 -0.41 -3.15 -11.77
C ASN A 192 -1.76 -2.46 -11.89
N ARG A 193 -2.57 -2.84 -12.90
CA ARG A 193 -3.93 -2.36 -13.12
C ARG A 193 -4.92 -3.41 -12.69
N ASN A 194 -5.72 -3.14 -11.65
CA ASN A 194 -6.76 -4.05 -11.19
C ASN A 194 -7.86 -4.19 -12.24
N VAL A 195 -8.13 -5.43 -12.67
CA VAL A 195 -9.25 -5.80 -13.55
C VAL A 195 -10.44 -6.23 -12.70
N SER A 196 -10.17 -6.87 -11.56
CA SER A 196 -11.15 -7.24 -10.55
C SER A 196 -10.53 -7.11 -9.15
N ASP A 197 -11.27 -7.50 -8.09
CA ASP A 197 -10.74 -7.50 -6.72
C ASP A 197 -9.56 -8.46 -6.53
N ARG A 198 -9.43 -9.47 -7.37
CA ARG A 198 -8.38 -10.50 -7.31
C ARG A 198 -7.38 -10.41 -8.46
N PHE A 199 -7.81 -10.10 -9.68
CA PHE A 199 -6.98 -10.14 -10.88
C PHE A 199 -6.49 -8.76 -11.28
N PHE A 200 -5.24 -8.68 -11.75
CA PHE A 200 -4.64 -7.46 -12.28
C PHE A 200 -3.76 -7.77 -13.51
N LEU A 201 -3.61 -6.76 -14.35
CA LEU A 201 -2.60 -6.71 -15.40
C LEU A 201 -1.35 -6.04 -14.82
N SER A 202 -0.18 -6.53 -15.20
CA SER A 202 1.11 -6.02 -14.72
C SER A 202 2.00 -5.64 -15.90
N THR A 203 2.76 -4.57 -15.73
CA THR A 203 3.92 -4.26 -16.57
C THR A 203 5.06 -3.84 -15.65
N MET A 204 6.28 -4.16 -16.05
CA MET A 204 7.47 -3.88 -15.26
C MET A 204 8.66 -3.54 -16.13
N ASN A 205 9.62 -2.90 -15.49
CA ASN A 205 10.92 -2.62 -16.07
C ASN A 205 11.96 -2.62 -14.95
N ASP A 206 13.06 -3.37 -15.16
CA ASP A 206 14.16 -3.47 -14.20
C ASP A 206 15.50 -3.21 -14.87
N TYR A 207 16.40 -2.58 -14.12
CA TYR A 207 17.79 -2.34 -14.47
C TYR A 207 18.69 -2.92 -13.38
N GLU A 208 19.77 -3.59 -13.83
CA GLU A 208 20.75 -4.18 -12.93
C GLU A 208 22.16 -3.95 -13.46
N HIS A 209 23.05 -3.49 -12.58
CA HIS A 209 24.50 -3.49 -12.77
C HIS A 209 25.13 -4.30 -11.66
N ASP A 210 26.01 -5.26 -11.98
CA ASP A 210 26.68 -6.09 -10.98
C ASP A 210 28.07 -6.52 -11.46
N ARG A 211 29.10 -5.86 -10.92
CA ARG A 211 30.50 -6.12 -11.31
C ARG A 211 30.95 -7.54 -11.03
N PHE A 212 30.32 -8.21 -10.04
CA PHE A 212 30.74 -9.56 -9.66
C PHE A 212 30.12 -10.63 -10.55
N LEU A 213 28.99 -10.32 -11.16
CA LEU A 213 28.40 -11.11 -12.24
C LEU A 213 28.97 -10.75 -13.63
N ASP A 214 30.00 -9.88 -13.69
CA ASP A 214 30.51 -9.30 -14.96
C ASP A 214 29.45 -8.54 -15.75
N LEU A 215 28.38 -8.12 -15.09
CA LEU A 215 27.20 -7.49 -15.68
C LEU A 215 27.35 -5.99 -15.67
N ASP A 216 27.56 -5.38 -16.85
CA ASP A 216 27.58 -3.94 -17.00
C ASP A 216 26.18 -3.36 -16.92
N LEU A 217 25.24 -3.94 -17.69
CA LEU A 217 23.83 -3.57 -17.63
C LEU A 217 22.93 -4.73 -18.05
N ARG A 218 22.01 -5.11 -17.19
CA ARG A 218 20.82 -5.89 -17.56
C ARG A 218 19.62 -4.95 -17.60
N PHE A 219 18.88 -5.02 -18.67
CA PHE A 219 17.60 -4.38 -18.86
C PHE A 219 16.53 -5.43 -19.05
N VAL A 220 15.49 -5.40 -18.25
CA VAL A 220 14.33 -6.28 -18.38
C VAL A 220 13.09 -5.42 -18.54
N ALA A 221 12.25 -5.74 -19.51
CA ALA A 221 10.93 -5.15 -19.66
C ALA A 221 9.90 -6.26 -19.94
N GLY A 222 8.78 -6.21 -19.21
CA GLY A 222 7.80 -7.27 -19.32
C GLY A 222 6.38 -6.85 -19.04
N ALA A 223 5.46 -7.72 -19.46
CA ALA A 223 4.04 -7.57 -19.17
C ALA A 223 3.41 -8.94 -18.85
N GLY A 224 2.41 -8.93 -17.99
CA GLY A 224 1.79 -10.15 -17.54
C GLY A 224 0.51 -9.94 -16.78
N VAL A 225 0.15 -10.96 -16.03
CA VAL A 225 -1.06 -11.01 -15.21
C VAL A 225 -0.71 -11.45 -13.80
N GLY A 226 -1.54 -11.08 -12.84
CA GLY A 226 -1.38 -11.55 -11.47
C GLY A 226 -2.70 -11.77 -10.77
N ILE A 227 -2.63 -12.55 -9.70
CA ILE A 227 -3.75 -12.86 -8.82
C ILE A 227 -3.38 -12.61 -7.37
N ASN A 228 -4.21 -11.84 -6.66
CA ASN A 228 -4.16 -11.73 -5.20
C ASN A 228 -4.86 -12.96 -4.60
N ALA A 229 -4.10 -14.01 -4.29
CA ALA A 229 -4.63 -15.26 -3.75
C ALA A 229 -5.12 -15.08 -2.31
N ILE A 230 -4.35 -14.32 -1.50
CA ILE A 230 -4.72 -13.93 -0.13
C ILE A 230 -4.68 -12.42 -0.03
N LYS A 231 -5.77 -11.82 0.46
CA LYS A 231 -5.88 -10.36 0.67
C LYS A 231 -6.57 -10.12 2.02
N GLN A 232 -5.83 -10.31 3.09
CA GLN A 232 -6.28 -10.12 4.47
C GLN A 232 -5.49 -8.99 5.14
N PRO A 233 -5.97 -8.38 6.24
CA PRO A 233 -5.28 -7.29 6.93
C PRO A 233 -3.86 -7.63 7.39
N ASN A 234 -3.64 -8.90 7.77
CA ASN A 234 -2.36 -9.37 8.30
C ASN A 234 -1.57 -10.24 7.31
N THR A 235 -2.20 -10.72 6.23
CA THR A 235 -1.56 -11.64 5.29
C THR A 235 -1.94 -11.29 3.87
N SER A 236 -0.94 -11.18 3.00
CA SER A 236 -1.16 -11.10 1.56
C SER A 236 -0.27 -12.10 0.83
N LEU A 237 -0.82 -12.71 -0.20
CA LEU A 237 -0.10 -13.57 -1.13
C LEU A 237 -0.57 -13.25 -2.55
N THR A 238 0.37 -12.91 -3.39
CA THR A 238 0.14 -12.55 -4.79
C THR A 238 0.98 -13.45 -5.67
N PHE A 239 0.40 -14.02 -6.70
CA PHE A 239 1.13 -14.71 -7.76
C PHE A 239 1.14 -13.87 -9.03
N THR A 240 2.24 -13.91 -9.77
CA THR A 240 2.41 -13.23 -11.06
C THR A 240 2.95 -14.17 -12.10
N GLY A 241 2.52 -13.99 -13.35
CA GLY A 241 3.07 -14.63 -14.53
C GLY A 241 3.21 -13.60 -15.64
N ALA A 242 4.39 -13.48 -16.23
CA ALA A 242 4.70 -12.51 -17.28
C ALA A 242 5.57 -13.10 -18.38
N ALA A 243 5.63 -12.38 -19.50
CA ALA A 243 6.63 -12.57 -20.53
C ALA A 243 7.51 -11.32 -20.56
N ASP A 244 8.81 -11.53 -20.55
CA ASP A 244 9.80 -10.49 -20.42
C ASP A 244 10.78 -10.53 -21.59
N TYR A 245 11.22 -9.36 -22.05
CA TYR A 245 12.43 -9.18 -22.86
C TYR A 245 13.57 -8.84 -21.92
N ASN A 246 14.67 -9.59 -22.01
CA ASN A 246 15.90 -9.40 -21.24
C ASN A 246 17.07 -9.12 -22.17
N ARG A 247 17.76 -8.00 -21.91
CA ARG A 247 19.01 -7.63 -22.56
C ARG A 247 20.12 -7.52 -21.55
N GLU A 248 21.19 -8.27 -21.76
CA GLU A 248 22.38 -8.30 -20.91
C GLU A 248 23.59 -7.81 -21.69
N ASN A 249 24.27 -6.79 -21.16
CA ASN A 249 25.56 -6.32 -21.61
C ASN A 249 26.56 -6.66 -20.51
N PHE A 250 27.58 -7.47 -20.84
CA PHE A 250 28.62 -7.84 -19.89
C PHE A 250 29.84 -6.95 -20.05
N ILE A 251 30.60 -6.74 -18.96
CA ILE A 251 31.85 -5.98 -18.96
C ILE A 251 32.88 -6.61 -19.90
N SER A 252 32.84 -7.92 -20.04
CA SER A 252 33.62 -8.71 -21.01
C SER A 252 33.20 -8.50 -22.47
N HIS A 253 32.34 -7.53 -22.78
CA HIS A 253 31.82 -7.22 -24.12
C HIS A 253 30.95 -8.33 -24.73
N VAL A 254 30.47 -9.28 -23.95
CA VAL A 254 29.45 -10.24 -24.33
C VAL A 254 28.09 -9.58 -24.27
N HIS A 255 27.22 -9.80 -25.26
CA HIS A 255 25.85 -9.34 -25.28
C HIS A 255 24.91 -10.53 -25.42
N ARG A 256 23.82 -10.53 -24.67
CA ARG A 256 22.76 -11.53 -24.76
C ARG A 256 21.41 -10.84 -24.81
N ASP A 257 20.59 -11.22 -25.77
CA ASP A 257 19.19 -10.82 -25.85
C ASP A 257 18.34 -12.08 -25.74
N SER A 258 17.32 -12.06 -24.89
CA SER A 258 16.44 -13.19 -24.69
C SER A 258 15.01 -12.81 -24.39
N ALA A 259 14.09 -13.67 -24.80
CA ALA A 259 12.74 -13.72 -24.28
C ALA A 259 12.71 -14.67 -23.10
N GLU A 260 12.07 -14.27 -22.02
CA GLU A 260 11.94 -15.05 -20.80
C GLU A 260 10.48 -15.11 -20.37
N LEU A 261 10.09 -16.16 -19.67
CA LEU A 261 8.91 -16.16 -18.84
C LEU A 261 9.31 -15.72 -17.44
N ASN A 262 8.36 -15.17 -16.70
CA ASN A 262 8.57 -14.75 -15.32
C ASN A 262 7.39 -15.27 -14.49
N PHE A 263 7.68 -16.14 -13.54
CA PHE A 263 6.71 -16.65 -12.59
C PHE A 263 7.19 -16.36 -11.18
N GLY A 264 6.28 -15.97 -10.32
CA GLY A 264 6.67 -15.80 -8.94
C GLY A 264 5.53 -15.41 -8.01
N ASP A 265 5.91 -15.26 -6.74
CA ASP A 265 5.02 -14.85 -5.69
C ASP A 265 5.61 -13.73 -4.83
N ASP A 266 4.71 -12.97 -4.22
CA ASP A 266 5.00 -11.99 -3.17
C ASP A 266 4.14 -12.34 -1.96
N PHE A 267 4.78 -12.64 -0.85
CA PHE A 267 4.15 -12.95 0.43
C PHE A 267 4.48 -11.88 1.47
N LEU A 268 3.47 -11.49 2.26
CA LEU A 268 3.63 -10.65 3.45
C LEU A 268 2.78 -11.22 4.56
N HIS A 269 3.37 -11.34 5.76
CA HIS A 269 2.64 -11.67 6.97
C HIS A 269 3.05 -10.75 8.13
N LYS A 270 2.05 -10.20 8.82
CA LYS A 270 2.23 -9.41 10.04
C LYS A 270 1.97 -10.30 11.25
N PHE A 271 3.03 -10.69 11.95
CA PHE A 271 2.94 -11.48 13.18
C PHE A 271 2.39 -10.67 14.35
N SER A 272 2.68 -9.36 14.34
CA SER A 272 2.20 -8.42 15.35
C SER A 272 2.00 -7.04 14.73
N PRO A 273 1.46 -6.05 15.45
CA PRO A 273 1.39 -4.66 14.99
C PRO A 273 2.77 -4.05 14.66
N THR A 274 3.86 -4.61 15.20
CA THR A 274 5.21 -4.10 15.03
C THR A 274 6.10 -4.98 14.16
N THR A 275 5.80 -6.27 14.01
CA THR A 275 6.68 -7.23 13.33
C THR A 275 6.01 -7.84 12.12
N SER A 276 6.69 -7.77 10.97
CA SER A 276 6.25 -8.35 9.70
C SER A 276 7.39 -9.10 9.00
N VAL A 277 7.01 -10.10 8.22
CA VAL A 277 7.90 -10.82 7.31
C VAL A 277 7.38 -10.65 5.88
N THR A 278 8.30 -10.43 4.96
CA THR A 278 8.05 -10.40 3.51
C THR A 278 8.90 -11.45 2.84
N GLN A 279 8.38 -12.04 1.79
CA GLN A 279 9.12 -12.92 0.91
C GLN A 279 8.73 -12.61 -0.53
N ALA A 280 9.68 -12.67 -1.46
CA ALA A 280 9.48 -12.61 -2.89
C ALA A 280 10.28 -13.70 -3.57
N PHE A 281 9.65 -14.44 -4.44
CA PHE A 281 10.26 -15.47 -5.27
C PHE A 281 9.97 -15.19 -6.73
N ARG A 282 10.98 -15.32 -7.58
CA ARG A 282 10.85 -15.17 -9.02
C ARG A 282 11.73 -16.20 -9.72
N VAL A 283 11.18 -16.87 -10.71
CA VAL A 283 11.92 -17.74 -11.65
C VAL A 283 11.71 -17.24 -13.07
N PHE A 284 12.79 -17.19 -13.83
CA PHE A 284 12.84 -16.66 -15.19
C PHE A 284 13.37 -17.74 -16.15
N PRO A 285 12.53 -18.69 -16.62
CA PRO A 285 12.92 -19.62 -17.68
C PRO A 285 13.21 -18.86 -18.98
N ASN A 286 14.36 -19.13 -19.58
CA ASN A 286 14.77 -18.49 -20.81
C ASN A 286 14.18 -19.24 -22.02
N LEU A 287 13.43 -18.54 -22.87
CA LEU A 287 12.81 -19.10 -24.06
C LEU A 287 13.76 -19.10 -25.28
N SER A 288 14.76 -18.22 -25.28
CA SER A 288 15.71 -18.08 -26.36
C SER A 288 16.87 -19.06 -26.25
N TYR A 289 17.26 -19.42 -25.03
CA TYR A 289 18.35 -20.36 -24.72
C TYR A 289 17.79 -21.47 -23.84
N SER A 290 17.50 -22.61 -24.50
CA SER A 290 16.88 -23.77 -23.83
C SER A 290 17.75 -24.31 -22.69
N GLY A 291 17.14 -24.44 -21.50
CA GLY A 291 17.83 -24.91 -20.30
C GLY A 291 18.41 -23.80 -19.43
N ASP A 292 18.49 -22.56 -19.91
CA ASP A 292 18.93 -21.43 -19.13
C ASP A 292 17.76 -20.86 -18.29
N TYR A 293 18.03 -20.47 -17.03
CA TYR A 293 17.08 -19.83 -16.17
C TYR A 293 17.77 -19.02 -15.06
N ARG A 294 17.05 -18.05 -14.52
CA ARG A 294 17.44 -17.26 -13.35
C ARG A 294 16.45 -17.50 -12.22
N VAL A 295 16.92 -17.41 -10.96
CA VAL A 295 16.04 -17.43 -9.79
C VAL A 295 16.45 -16.29 -8.86
N ASN A 296 15.46 -15.50 -8.44
CA ASN A 296 15.62 -14.48 -7.42
C ASN A 296 14.76 -14.86 -6.22
N PHE A 297 15.37 -14.88 -5.05
CA PHE A 297 14.68 -15.10 -3.78
C PHE A 297 15.07 -14.03 -2.79
N ASP A 298 14.08 -13.37 -2.22
CA ASP A 298 14.24 -12.36 -1.19
C ASP A 298 13.34 -12.70 0.00
N ILE A 299 13.89 -12.67 1.20
CA ILE A 299 13.14 -12.77 2.45
C ILE A 299 13.61 -11.69 3.40
N GLY A 300 12.67 -11.05 4.10
CA GLY A 300 12.99 -10.00 5.05
C GLY A 300 12.06 -10.01 6.25
N ALA A 301 12.61 -9.70 7.41
CA ALA A 301 11.85 -9.42 8.63
C ALA A 301 12.10 -7.98 9.06
N VAL A 302 11.03 -7.31 9.50
CA VAL A 302 11.10 -5.93 10.00
C VAL A 302 10.37 -5.85 11.32
N THR A 303 11.01 -5.21 12.30
CA THR A 303 10.38 -4.88 13.58
C THR A 303 10.39 -3.37 13.76
N ALA A 304 9.22 -2.76 13.90
CA ALA A 304 9.06 -1.33 14.14
C ALA A 304 9.50 -0.99 15.57
N LEU A 305 10.44 -0.05 15.70
CA LEU A 305 10.89 0.54 16.96
C LEU A 305 10.09 1.80 17.31
N LYS A 306 9.69 2.54 16.26
CA LYS A 306 8.78 3.71 16.29
C LYS A 306 7.91 3.68 15.04
N LYS A 307 6.91 4.56 14.94
CA LYS A 307 6.01 4.65 13.77
C LYS A 307 6.76 4.81 12.44
N TRP A 308 7.91 5.47 12.45
CA TRP A 308 8.70 5.77 11.26
C TRP A 308 10.05 5.05 11.22
N LEU A 309 10.50 4.41 12.32
CA LEU A 309 11.79 3.76 12.45
C LEU A 309 11.62 2.28 12.76
N GLY A 310 12.31 1.41 12.05
CA GLY A 310 12.35 -0.04 12.28
C GLY A 310 13.76 -0.59 12.20
N TRP A 311 13.92 -1.80 12.69
CA TRP A 311 15.09 -2.65 12.47
C TRP A 311 14.72 -3.73 11.45
N HIS A 312 15.60 -4.00 10.49
CA HIS A 312 15.37 -5.03 9.46
C HIS A 312 16.51 -6.04 9.40
N VAL A 313 16.14 -7.25 8.99
CA VAL A 313 17.07 -8.31 8.55
C VAL A 313 16.55 -8.82 7.22
N THR A 314 17.44 -8.95 6.24
CA THR A 314 17.10 -9.46 4.90
C THR A 314 18.10 -10.48 4.42
N ALA A 315 17.61 -11.46 3.67
CA ALA A 315 18.44 -12.37 2.88
C ALA A 315 17.96 -12.31 1.44
N SER A 316 18.89 -12.13 0.51
CA SER A 316 18.65 -12.05 -0.93
C SER A 316 19.56 -13.05 -1.64
N ASP A 317 18.98 -13.92 -2.44
CA ASP A 317 19.68 -14.93 -3.20
C ASP A 317 19.42 -14.73 -4.71
N ARG A 318 20.49 -14.79 -5.50
CA ARG A 318 20.48 -14.61 -6.96
C ARG A 318 21.18 -15.78 -7.60
N PHE A 319 20.41 -16.60 -8.28
CA PHE A 319 20.89 -17.76 -9.00
C PHE A 319 20.82 -17.55 -10.51
N LEU A 320 21.87 -17.95 -11.21
CA LEU A 320 21.99 -17.94 -12.66
C LEU A 320 22.49 -19.31 -13.13
N SER A 321 21.70 -20.03 -13.92
CA SER A 321 22.06 -21.40 -14.39
C SER A 321 23.28 -21.39 -15.29
N ASN A 322 23.45 -20.33 -16.09
CA ASN A 322 24.52 -20.17 -17.08
C ASN A 322 25.27 -18.84 -16.89
N PRO A 323 26.07 -18.69 -15.83
CA PRO A 323 26.86 -17.50 -15.63
C PRO A 323 27.99 -17.40 -16.67
N VAL A 324 28.57 -16.18 -16.78
CA VAL A 324 29.77 -16.00 -17.63
C VAL A 324 30.92 -16.81 -17.05
N PHE A 325 31.81 -17.28 -17.93
CA PHE A 325 32.95 -18.13 -17.54
C PHE A 325 33.72 -17.53 -16.35
N GLY A 326 34.02 -18.37 -15.36
CA GLY A 326 34.75 -17.97 -14.14
C GLY A 326 33.91 -17.32 -13.05
N ARG A 327 32.59 -17.22 -13.23
CA ARG A 327 31.66 -16.70 -12.19
C ARG A 327 30.90 -17.82 -11.50
N GLN A 328 30.52 -17.56 -10.22
CA GLN A 328 29.66 -18.45 -9.45
C GLN A 328 28.21 -18.37 -9.95
N ARG A 329 27.45 -19.45 -9.74
CA ARG A 329 26.04 -19.50 -10.11
C ARG A 329 25.12 -18.82 -9.12
N ASN A 330 25.56 -18.66 -7.89
CA ASN A 330 24.75 -18.22 -6.78
C ASN A 330 25.42 -17.12 -5.95
N ASP A 331 24.69 -16.05 -5.64
CA ASP A 331 25.12 -14.94 -4.81
C ASP A 331 24.10 -14.72 -3.68
N LEU A 332 24.51 -15.03 -2.44
CA LEU A 332 23.74 -14.83 -1.23
C LEU A 332 24.21 -13.57 -0.50
N ILE A 333 23.27 -12.66 -0.24
CA ILE A 333 23.51 -11.42 0.48
C ILE A 333 22.66 -11.42 1.75
N LEU A 334 23.32 -11.30 2.90
CA LEU A 334 22.66 -11.08 4.19
C LEU A 334 22.88 -9.64 4.63
N SER A 335 21.83 -8.97 5.03
CA SER A 335 21.88 -7.57 5.45
C SER A 335 21.03 -7.34 6.69
N THR A 336 21.50 -6.47 7.57
CA THR A 336 20.74 -5.97 8.72
C THR A 336 21.01 -4.49 8.90
N GLY A 337 20.05 -3.75 9.39
CA GLY A 337 20.18 -2.32 9.57
C GLY A 337 18.90 -1.64 10.00
N LEU A 338 18.84 -0.34 9.76
CA LEU A 338 17.70 0.50 10.10
C LEU A 338 16.81 0.74 8.89
N ARG A 339 15.52 0.77 9.15
CA ARG A 339 14.46 1.13 8.18
C ARG A 339 13.82 2.44 8.59
N VAL A 340 13.75 3.39 7.67
CA VAL A 340 12.92 4.58 7.78
C VAL A 340 11.70 4.41 6.88
N SER A 341 10.50 4.42 7.48
CA SER A 341 9.23 4.24 6.75
C SER A 341 8.49 5.56 6.62
N PHE A 342 7.80 5.76 5.51
CA PHE A 342 6.95 6.92 5.26
C PHE A 342 5.59 6.49 4.70
N ALA A 343 4.54 7.32 4.99
CA ALA A 343 3.22 7.22 4.40
C ALA A 343 2.68 8.63 4.18
N LYS A 344 2.12 8.92 2.99
CA LYS A 344 1.59 10.24 2.61
C LYS A 344 0.25 10.14 1.87
#